data_8920f35ad1b1246d6f62453626ab8616
#
_entry.id   8920f35ad1b1246d6f62453626ab8616
#
_cell.length_a   1.000
_cell.length_b   1.000
_cell.length_c   1.000
_cell.angle_alpha   90.00
_cell.angle_beta   90.00
_cell.angle_gamma   90.00
#
_symmetry.space_group_name_H-M   'P 1'
#
loop_
_entity.id
_entity.type
_entity.pdbx_description
1 polymer ?
#
loop_
_entity_poly.entity_id
_entity_poly.type
_entity_poly.pdbx_seq_one_letter_code
_entity_poly.pdbx_strand_id
1 'polypeptide(L)'
;MIEFDRVTRTYPGSAHPAVEGFSHRVEPGSTTVFVGPSGCGKTTLLRMVNRMVPVDSGTVRVRGEDVASVDPVRLRRSIGYVMQHSGLMPHRTVLDNIADVAKLSGTPRKVARERAEELLRLVGLDPDLGKRYPAELSGGQAQRVGVARGLVADPDILLMDEPFGAVDPVVRRGLQEEILALQERMAKTILMVTHDIDEAFLLGDTVVLLGEQARIEQVGAPEEFLTAPANERVREFTGAEGRALRVETRDGRELVVDRRGRVRGVLE
;
A
#
# COMPACT_ATOMS: atom_id res chain seq x y z
N MET A 1 -2.82 10.36 -10.92
CA MET A 1 -1.81 11.26 -10.33
C MET A 1 -2.35 11.81 -9.03
N ILE A 2 -1.55 11.73 -7.97
CA ILE A 2 -1.80 12.35 -6.66
C ILE A 2 -0.66 13.34 -6.42
N GLU A 3 -0.98 14.53 -5.95
CA GLU A 3 0.01 15.58 -5.70
C GLU A 3 -0.21 16.18 -4.31
N PHE A 4 0.86 16.25 -3.54
CA PHE A 4 0.94 16.93 -2.27
C PHE A 4 1.79 18.20 -2.47
N ASP A 5 1.26 19.36 -2.13
CA ASP A 5 1.95 20.65 -2.25
C ASP A 5 1.99 21.31 -0.88
N ARG A 6 3.14 21.21 -0.20
CA ARG A 6 3.45 21.78 1.12
C ARG A 6 2.38 21.55 2.18
N VAL A 7 1.87 20.29 2.23
CA VAL A 7 0.80 19.96 3.16
C VAL A 7 1.31 19.87 4.60
N THR A 8 0.53 20.43 5.51
CA THR A 8 0.79 20.40 6.96
C THR A 8 -0.45 19.94 7.69
N ARG A 9 -0.25 19.15 8.74
CA ARG A 9 -1.32 18.71 9.65
C ARG A 9 -0.86 18.58 11.07
N THR A 10 -1.56 19.25 11.97
CA THR A 10 -1.38 19.15 13.43
C THR A 10 -2.66 18.62 14.05
N TYR A 11 -2.57 17.60 14.88
CA TYR A 11 -3.73 17.09 15.61
C TYR A 11 -3.96 17.89 16.89
N PRO A 12 -5.23 18.07 17.31
CA PRO A 12 -5.54 18.74 18.58
C PRO A 12 -4.80 18.10 19.76
N GLY A 13 -4.15 18.92 20.59
CA GLY A 13 -3.37 18.46 21.74
C GLY A 13 -1.95 17.97 21.42
N SER A 14 -1.54 17.93 20.15
CA SER A 14 -0.16 17.65 19.78
C SER A 14 0.71 18.91 19.83
N ALA A 15 1.92 18.80 20.40
CA ALA A 15 2.90 19.89 20.42
C ALA A 15 3.58 20.10 19.05
N HIS A 16 3.58 19.08 18.20
CA HIS A 16 4.23 19.10 16.90
C HIS A 16 3.27 18.60 15.80
N PRO A 17 3.42 19.08 14.56
CA PRO A 17 2.65 18.57 13.44
C PRO A 17 2.95 17.09 13.18
N ALA A 18 1.95 16.34 12.77
CA ALA A 18 2.11 14.96 12.28
C ALA A 18 2.69 14.92 10.86
N VAL A 19 2.44 16.00 10.10
CA VAL A 19 2.98 16.23 8.76
C VAL A 19 3.33 17.72 8.67
N GLU A 20 4.55 18.05 8.22
CA GLU A 20 5.03 19.43 8.11
C GLU A 20 5.60 19.71 6.71
N GLY A 21 4.88 20.55 5.94
CA GLY A 21 5.35 21.06 4.65
C GLY A 21 5.65 19.99 3.61
N PHE A 22 5.00 18.82 3.68
CA PHE A 22 5.27 17.70 2.80
C PHE A 22 4.86 17.99 1.36
N SER A 23 5.76 17.73 0.41
CA SER A 23 5.52 17.84 -1.03
C SER A 23 6.02 16.59 -1.74
N HIS A 24 5.15 15.93 -2.51
CA HIS A 24 5.49 14.77 -3.33
C HIS A 24 4.43 14.56 -4.41
N ARG A 25 4.82 13.93 -5.52
CA ARG A 25 3.94 13.55 -6.60
C ARG A 25 3.99 12.06 -6.83
N VAL A 26 2.82 11.42 -6.85
CA VAL A 26 2.63 10.01 -7.20
C VAL A 26 2.27 9.93 -8.67
N GLU A 27 3.06 9.22 -9.45
CA GLU A 27 2.87 9.09 -10.88
C GLU A 27 1.70 8.16 -11.22
N PRO A 28 0.97 8.43 -12.32
CA PRO A 28 -0.10 7.54 -12.77
C PRO A 28 0.41 6.16 -13.15
N GLY A 29 -0.36 5.12 -12.83
CA GLY A 29 -0.07 3.74 -13.23
C GLY A 29 1.12 3.10 -12.51
N SER A 30 1.67 3.74 -11.49
CA SER A 30 2.79 3.25 -10.69
C SER A 30 2.40 2.97 -9.25
N THR A 31 3.19 2.17 -8.58
CA THR A 31 3.12 1.94 -7.13
C THR A 31 4.12 2.81 -6.41
N THR A 32 3.64 3.78 -5.62
CA THR A 32 4.48 4.56 -4.70
C THR A 32 4.27 4.06 -3.28
N VAL A 33 5.37 3.78 -2.57
CA VAL A 33 5.32 3.28 -1.20
C VAL A 33 5.93 4.30 -0.24
N PHE A 34 5.14 4.81 0.70
CA PHE A 34 5.63 5.58 1.83
C PHE A 34 6.04 4.63 2.95
N VAL A 35 7.31 4.61 3.30
CA VAL A 35 7.88 3.76 4.34
C VAL A 35 8.56 4.61 5.41
N GLY A 36 8.65 4.10 6.63
CA GLY A 36 9.29 4.81 7.74
C GLY A 36 8.79 4.35 9.11
N PRO A 37 9.33 4.86 10.20
CA PRO A 37 8.98 4.47 11.56
C PRO A 37 7.51 4.75 11.88
N SER A 38 7.00 4.05 12.91
CA SER A 38 5.63 4.29 13.40
C SER A 38 5.47 5.73 13.88
N GLY A 39 4.33 6.34 13.58
CA GLY A 39 4.03 7.72 13.99
C GLY A 39 4.64 8.81 13.12
N CYS A 40 5.44 8.52 12.09
CA CYS A 40 6.08 9.55 11.26
C CYS A 40 5.13 10.29 10.29
N GLY A 41 3.83 9.95 10.24
CA GLY A 41 2.84 10.69 9.42
C GLY A 41 2.31 9.95 8.19
N LYS A 42 2.76 8.73 7.86
CA LYS A 42 2.37 7.95 6.66
C LYS A 42 0.86 7.81 6.46
N THR A 43 0.17 7.26 7.47
CA THR A 43 -1.29 7.08 7.44
C THR A 43 -2.03 8.42 7.36
N THR A 44 -1.46 9.48 7.97
CA THR A 44 -2.03 10.84 7.86
C THR A 44 -1.97 11.33 6.41
N LEU A 45 -0.82 11.21 5.74
CA LEU A 45 -0.68 11.54 4.32
C LEU A 45 -1.64 10.73 3.44
N LEU A 46 -1.69 9.40 3.65
CA LEU A 46 -2.60 8.53 2.90
C LEU A 46 -4.06 8.99 3.03
N ARG A 47 -4.48 9.32 4.26
CA ARG A 47 -5.86 9.73 4.57
C ARG A 47 -6.20 11.16 4.15
N MET A 48 -5.22 11.99 3.83
CA MET A 48 -5.44 13.28 3.19
C MET A 48 -5.94 13.12 1.76
N VAL A 49 -5.46 12.11 1.01
CA VAL A 49 -5.83 11.86 -0.39
C VAL A 49 -7.32 11.62 -0.55
N ASN A 50 -7.94 10.87 0.36
CA ASN A 50 -9.39 10.60 0.34
C ASN A 50 -10.18 11.54 1.27
N ARG A 51 -9.54 12.60 1.75
CA ARG A 51 -10.15 13.61 2.63
C ARG A 51 -10.77 13.02 3.91
N MET A 52 -10.22 11.91 4.42
CA MET A 52 -10.54 11.43 5.78
C MET A 52 -9.84 12.28 6.84
N VAL A 53 -8.68 12.84 6.51
CA VAL A 53 -7.95 13.81 7.31
C VAL A 53 -7.85 15.10 6.51
N PRO A 54 -8.35 16.24 7.03
CA PRO A 54 -8.18 17.53 6.38
C PRO A 54 -6.73 18.01 6.51
N VAL A 55 -6.29 18.85 5.58
CA VAL A 55 -5.02 19.60 5.69
C VAL A 55 -5.25 20.91 6.44
N ASP A 56 -4.28 21.36 7.22
CA ASP A 56 -4.31 22.66 7.88
C ASP A 56 -3.76 23.75 6.94
N SER A 57 -2.75 23.41 6.14
CA SER A 57 -2.20 24.26 5.09
C SER A 57 -1.61 23.42 3.94
N GLY A 58 -1.39 24.05 2.79
CA GLY A 58 -1.00 23.36 1.58
C GLY A 58 -2.21 22.77 0.84
N THR A 59 -1.96 21.95 -0.18
CA THR A 59 -3.03 21.42 -1.05
C THR A 59 -2.73 19.97 -1.43
N VAL A 60 -3.75 19.12 -1.41
CA VAL A 60 -3.71 17.78 -2.01
C VAL A 60 -4.57 17.79 -3.27
N ARG A 61 -4.00 17.35 -4.40
CA ARG A 61 -4.74 17.21 -5.65
C ARG A 61 -4.81 15.75 -6.07
N VAL A 62 -5.97 15.36 -6.55
CA VAL A 62 -6.22 14.04 -7.16
C VAL A 62 -6.73 14.28 -8.58
N ARG A 63 -6.04 13.73 -9.59
CA ARG A 63 -6.34 13.98 -11.02
C ARG A 63 -6.33 15.47 -11.39
N GLY A 64 -5.53 16.27 -10.69
CA GLY A 64 -5.43 17.73 -10.89
C GLY A 64 -6.48 18.55 -10.12
N GLU A 65 -7.49 17.93 -9.54
CA GLU A 65 -8.52 18.61 -8.73
C GLU A 65 -8.11 18.65 -7.24
N ASP A 66 -8.27 19.81 -6.60
CA ASP A 66 -8.07 19.96 -5.15
C ASP A 66 -9.13 19.16 -4.40
N VAL A 67 -8.68 18.20 -3.57
CA VAL A 67 -9.58 17.35 -2.78
C VAL A 67 -10.48 18.15 -1.84
N ALA A 68 -10.07 19.36 -1.43
CA ALA A 68 -10.90 20.22 -0.58
C ALA A 68 -12.10 20.78 -1.31
N SER A 69 -12.04 20.95 -2.64
CA SER A 69 -13.12 21.49 -3.48
C SER A 69 -14.11 20.43 -3.97
N VAL A 70 -13.77 19.15 -3.91
CA VAL A 70 -14.60 18.05 -4.40
C VAL A 70 -15.54 17.56 -3.30
N ASP A 71 -16.75 17.11 -3.66
CA ASP A 71 -17.64 16.41 -2.72
C ASP A 71 -16.93 15.18 -2.12
N PRO A 72 -16.84 15.07 -0.79
CA PRO A 72 -16.05 14.01 -0.15
C PRO A 72 -16.62 12.61 -0.38
N VAL A 73 -17.93 12.48 -0.61
CA VAL A 73 -18.56 11.18 -0.89
C VAL A 73 -18.18 10.73 -2.30
N ARG A 74 -18.28 11.64 -3.28
CA ARG A 74 -17.87 11.41 -4.66
C ARG A 74 -16.38 11.05 -4.74
N LEU A 75 -15.51 11.80 -4.05
CA LEU A 75 -14.06 11.52 -4.00
C LEU A 75 -13.80 10.12 -3.46
N ARG A 76 -14.34 9.77 -2.29
CA ARG A 76 -14.12 8.48 -1.65
C ARG A 76 -14.64 7.30 -2.46
N ARG A 77 -15.74 7.47 -3.21
CA ARG A 77 -16.26 6.44 -4.11
C ARG A 77 -15.40 6.22 -5.35
N SER A 78 -14.62 7.23 -5.76
CA SER A 78 -13.72 7.14 -6.91
C SER A 78 -12.33 6.56 -6.59
N ILE A 79 -12.05 6.30 -5.31
CA ILE A 79 -10.75 5.82 -4.81
C ILE A 79 -10.98 4.50 -4.08
N GLY A 80 -10.23 3.46 -4.45
CA GLY A 80 -10.18 2.22 -3.68
C GLY A 80 -9.39 2.40 -2.39
N TYR A 81 -9.87 1.81 -1.29
CA TYR A 81 -9.19 1.92 -0.01
C TYR A 81 -9.10 0.57 0.69
N VAL A 82 -7.86 0.12 0.91
CA VAL A 82 -7.54 -1.10 1.68
C VAL A 82 -7.06 -0.67 3.06
N MET A 83 -7.79 -1.07 4.09
CA MET A 83 -7.53 -0.70 5.48
C MET A 83 -6.56 -1.68 6.14
N GLN A 84 -5.80 -1.22 7.11
CA GLN A 84 -4.88 -2.02 7.94
C GLN A 84 -5.57 -3.23 8.59
N HIS A 85 -6.75 -3.02 9.16
CA HIS A 85 -7.65 -4.08 9.59
C HIS A 85 -8.77 -4.15 8.58
N SER A 86 -8.92 -5.23 7.86
CA SER A 86 -9.86 -5.41 6.73
C SER A 86 -11.13 -4.52 6.75
N GLY A 87 -11.62 -4.12 7.93
CA GLY A 87 -12.77 -3.23 8.13
C GLY A 87 -14.04 -3.78 7.50
N LEU A 88 -14.20 -5.11 7.49
CA LEU A 88 -15.38 -5.76 6.94
C LEU A 88 -16.59 -5.55 7.86
N MET A 89 -17.75 -5.39 7.26
CA MET A 89 -19.02 -5.27 7.97
C MET A 89 -19.41 -6.65 8.52
N PRO A 90 -19.45 -6.85 9.86
CA PRO A 90 -19.59 -8.19 10.46
C PRO A 90 -20.95 -8.84 10.17
N HIS A 91 -21.98 -8.05 9.90
CA HIS A 91 -23.34 -8.48 9.60
C HIS A 91 -23.61 -8.71 8.10
N ARG A 92 -22.59 -8.57 7.26
CA ARG A 92 -22.64 -8.79 5.81
C ARG A 92 -21.80 -10.01 5.45
N THR A 93 -22.27 -10.76 4.46
CA THR A 93 -21.44 -11.83 3.88
C THR A 93 -20.19 -11.28 3.23
N VAL A 94 -19.21 -12.12 2.97
CA VAL A 94 -17.99 -11.77 2.21
C VAL A 94 -18.35 -11.14 0.88
N LEU A 95 -19.23 -11.77 0.12
CA LEU A 95 -19.64 -11.28 -1.19
C LEU A 95 -20.37 -9.95 -1.13
N ASP A 96 -21.22 -9.75 -0.11
CA ASP A 96 -21.90 -8.47 0.09
C ASP A 96 -20.94 -7.37 0.53
N ASN A 97 -19.92 -7.69 1.37
CA ASN A 97 -18.87 -6.73 1.74
C ASN A 97 -18.13 -6.17 0.52
N ILE A 98 -17.86 -7.02 -0.47
CA ILE A 98 -17.23 -6.59 -1.73
C ILE A 98 -18.24 -5.83 -2.60
N ALA A 99 -19.38 -6.44 -2.92
CA ALA A 99 -20.35 -5.92 -3.88
C ALA A 99 -20.97 -4.58 -3.47
N ASP A 100 -21.14 -4.31 -2.17
CA ASP A 100 -21.81 -3.10 -1.68
C ASP A 100 -21.08 -1.81 -2.10
N VAL A 101 -19.75 -1.83 -2.21
CA VAL A 101 -18.97 -0.66 -2.67
C VAL A 101 -19.28 -0.32 -4.14
N ALA A 102 -19.37 -1.32 -5.00
CA ALA A 102 -19.76 -1.10 -6.41
C ALA A 102 -21.20 -0.58 -6.53
N LYS A 103 -22.12 -1.11 -5.72
CA LYS A 103 -23.51 -0.61 -5.67
C LYS A 103 -23.59 0.86 -5.23
N LEU A 104 -22.78 1.25 -4.23
CA LEU A 104 -22.70 2.65 -3.78
C LEU A 104 -22.13 3.57 -4.85
N SER A 105 -21.35 3.04 -5.79
CA SER A 105 -20.82 3.74 -6.96
C SER A 105 -21.77 3.73 -8.17
N GLY A 106 -23.01 3.18 -8.02
CA GLY A 106 -24.04 3.16 -9.05
C GLY A 106 -24.08 1.90 -9.92
N THR A 107 -23.22 0.90 -9.64
CA THR A 107 -23.23 -0.36 -10.40
C THR A 107 -24.50 -1.18 -10.11
N PRO A 108 -25.22 -1.70 -11.12
CA PRO A 108 -26.39 -2.55 -10.93
C PRO A 108 -26.07 -3.78 -10.06
N ARG A 109 -27.01 -4.17 -9.18
CA ARG A 109 -26.79 -5.24 -8.18
C ARG A 109 -26.25 -6.54 -8.77
N LYS A 110 -26.74 -6.96 -9.92
CA LYS A 110 -26.31 -8.20 -10.59
C LYS A 110 -24.85 -8.08 -11.01
N VAL A 111 -24.49 -7.00 -11.70
CA VAL A 111 -23.12 -6.74 -12.17
C VAL A 111 -22.14 -6.60 -11.00
N ALA A 112 -22.54 -5.88 -9.92
CA ALA A 112 -21.73 -5.72 -8.72
C ALA A 112 -21.43 -7.08 -8.06
N ARG A 113 -22.38 -8.01 -8.08
CA ARG A 113 -22.21 -9.34 -7.51
C ARG A 113 -21.29 -10.22 -8.39
N GLU A 114 -21.49 -10.21 -9.71
CA GLU A 114 -20.63 -10.93 -10.66
C GLU A 114 -19.18 -10.45 -10.53
N ARG A 115 -18.94 -9.14 -10.49
CA ARG A 115 -17.62 -8.55 -10.25
C ARG A 115 -17.02 -8.97 -8.91
N ALA A 116 -17.82 -8.99 -7.85
CA ALA A 116 -17.35 -9.41 -6.54
C ALA A 116 -16.90 -10.87 -6.53
N GLU A 117 -17.60 -11.76 -7.25
CA GLU A 117 -17.23 -13.17 -7.43
C GLU A 117 -15.93 -13.32 -8.24
N GLU A 118 -15.75 -12.53 -9.30
CA GLU A 118 -14.51 -12.48 -10.09
C GLU A 118 -13.33 -12.03 -9.25
N LEU A 119 -13.50 -10.95 -8.48
CA LEU A 119 -12.44 -10.42 -7.61
C LEU A 119 -12.11 -11.36 -6.45
N LEU A 120 -13.09 -12.11 -5.94
CA LEU A 120 -12.83 -13.12 -4.93
C LEU A 120 -11.85 -14.19 -5.44
N ARG A 121 -12.05 -14.65 -6.70
CA ARG A 121 -11.11 -15.57 -7.36
C ARG A 121 -9.76 -14.91 -7.65
N LEU A 122 -9.78 -13.64 -8.08
CA LEU A 122 -8.55 -12.88 -8.39
C LEU A 122 -7.62 -12.75 -7.19
N VAL A 123 -8.18 -12.59 -5.98
CA VAL A 123 -7.39 -12.54 -4.74
C VAL A 123 -7.13 -13.93 -4.13
N GLY A 124 -7.25 -15.00 -4.93
CA GLY A 124 -6.92 -16.36 -4.54
C GLY A 124 -7.84 -16.95 -3.45
N LEU A 125 -9.09 -16.50 -3.38
CA LEU A 125 -10.08 -17.04 -2.44
C LEU A 125 -11.08 -17.96 -3.13
N ASP A 126 -11.44 -19.06 -2.44
CA ASP A 126 -12.49 -19.95 -2.88
C ASP A 126 -13.83 -19.19 -2.98
N PRO A 127 -14.55 -19.27 -4.11
CA PRO A 127 -15.87 -18.64 -4.27
C PRO A 127 -16.89 -19.02 -3.21
N ASP A 128 -16.80 -20.23 -2.64
CA ASP A 128 -17.70 -20.67 -1.58
C ASP A 128 -17.57 -19.86 -0.27
N LEU A 129 -16.42 -19.20 -0.07
CA LEU A 129 -16.25 -18.25 1.03
C LEU A 129 -17.17 -17.02 0.89
N GLY A 130 -17.68 -16.74 -0.31
CA GLY A 130 -18.57 -15.62 -0.58
C GLY A 130 -19.84 -15.60 0.28
N LYS A 131 -20.29 -16.76 0.77
CA LYS A 131 -21.49 -16.92 1.62
C LYS A 131 -21.18 -16.77 3.11
N ARG A 132 -19.91 -16.83 3.51
CA ARG A 132 -19.48 -16.74 4.92
C ARG A 132 -19.52 -15.30 5.42
N TYR A 133 -19.50 -15.17 6.73
CA TYR A 133 -19.37 -13.89 7.43
C TYR A 133 -17.92 -13.64 7.84
N PRO A 134 -17.51 -12.38 8.07
CA PRO A 134 -16.14 -12.04 8.45
C PRO A 134 -15.58 -12.82 9.65
N ALA A 135 -16.43 -13.15 10.63
CA ALA A 135 -16.02 -13.93 11.81
C ALA A 135 -15.59 -15.38 11.51
N GLU A 136 -15.92 -15.89 10.32
CA GLU A 136 -15.59 -17.23 9.87
C GLU A 136 -14.30 -17.27 9.00
N LEU A 137 -13.63 -16.11 8.85
CA LEU A 137 -12.44 -15.96 8.02
C LEU A 137 -11.17 -15.91 8.88
N SER A 138 -10.06 -16.44 8.34
CA SER A 138 -8.74 -16.11 8.88
C SER A 138 -8.40 -14.63 8.63
N GLY A 139 -7.44 -14.07 9.39
CA GLY A 139 -6.99 -12.69 9.19
C GLY A 139 -6.52 -12.42 7.75
N GLY A 140 -5.78 -13.35 7.15
CA GLY A 140 -5.34 -13.24 5.76
C GLY A 140 -6.49 -13.30 4.76
N GLN A 141 -7.49 -14.17 4.97
CA GLN A 141 -8.70 -14.21 4.13
C GLN A 141 -9.48 -12.90 4.24
N ALA A 142 -9.69 -12.38 5.44
CA ALA A 142 -10.35 -11.10 5.66
C ALA A 142 -9.62 -9.95 4.96
N GLN A 143 -8.28 -9.95 4.96
CA GLN A 143 -7.48 -8.93 4.28
C GLN A 143 -7.62 -9.02 2.77
N ARG A 144 -7.59 -10.22 2.17
CA ARG A 144 -7.83 -10.44 0.73
C ARG A 144 -9.23 -9.97 0.31
N VAL A 145 -10.23 -10.20 1.14
CA VAL A 145 -11.59 -9.63 0.93
C VAL A 145 -11.55 -8.11 0.97
N GLY A 146 -10.75 -7.50 1.86
CA GLY A 146 -10.51 -6.06 1.91
C GLY A 146 -9.90 -5.50 0.63
N VAL A 147 -8.92 -6.21 0.04
CA VAL A 147 -8.32 -5.87 -1.26
C VAL A 147 -9.37 -5.97 -2.38
N ALA A 148 -10.11 -7.08 -2.48
CA ALA A 148 -11.17 -7.27 -3.47
C ALA A 148 -12.23 -6.16 -3.37
N ARG A 149 -12.60 -5.76 -2.14
CA ARG A 149 -13.54 -4.65 -1.90
C ARG A 149 -12.99 -3.31 -2.40
N GLY A 150 -11.68 -3.06 -2.20
CA GLY A 150 -11.03 -1.85 -2.70
C GLY A 150 -11.05 -1.73 -4.22
N LEU A 151 -11.10 -2.86 -4.93
CA LEU A 151 -11.01 -2.95 -6.39
C LEU A 151 -12.36 -3.03 -7.09
N VAL A 152 -13.46 -3.39 -6.40
CA VAL A 152 -14.73 -3.76 -7.04
C VAL A 152 -15.37 -2.65 -7.87
N ALA A 153 -15.16 -1.39 -7.49
CA ALA A 153 -15.62 -0.22 -8.24
C ALA A 153 -14.71 0.16 -9.42
N ASP A 154 -13.67 -0.64 -9.70
CA ASP A 154 -12.64 -0.39 -10.72
C ASP A 154 -11.99 1.00 -10.63
N PRO A 155 -11.48 1.38 -9.45
CA PRO A 155 -10.88 2.68 -9.28
C PRO A 155 -9.54 2.77 -10.03
N ASP A 156 -9.19 3.97 -10.53
CA ASP A 156 -7.85 4.23 -11.08
C ASP A 156 -6.79 4.38 -9.98
N ILE A 157 -7.23 4.75 -8.76
CA ILE A 157 -6.35 4.98 -7.61
C ILE A 157 -6.73 4.01 -6.49
N LEU A 158 -5.71 3.34 -5.95
CA LEU A 158 -5.84 2.45 -4.80
C LEU A 158 -4.93 2.93 -3.67
N LEU A 159 -5.53 3.21 -2.52
CA LEU A 159 -4.81 3.54 -1.29
C LEU A 159 -4.74 2.30 -0.40
N MET A 160 -3.55 1.97 0.10
CA MET A 160 -3.33 0.82 0.97
C MET A 160 -2.66 1.25 2.28
N ASP A 161 -3.36 1.08 3.39
CA ASP A 161 -2.89 1.43 4.75
C ASP A 161 -2.41 0.17 5.46
N GLU A 162 -1.09 -0.07 5.48
CA GLU A 162 -0.43 -1.26 6.06
C GLU A 162 -1.14 -2.59 5.71
N PRO A 163 -1.32 -2.92 4.42
CA PRO A 163 -2.21 -3.99 3.98
C PRO A 163 -1.79 -5.39 4.43
N PHE A 164 -0.56 -5.56 4.92
CA PHE A 164 -0.01 -6.86 5.33
C PHE A 164 0.26 -6.98 6.83
N GLY A 165 0.04 -5.91 7.61
CA GLY A 165 0.43 -5.85 9.02
C GLY A 165 -0.18 -6.92 9.93
N ALA A 166 -1.39 -7.42 9.62
CA ALA A 166 -2.10 -8.44 10.39
C ALA A 166 -2.11 -9.82 9.71
N VAL A 167 -1.22 -10.06 8.73
CA VAL A 167 -1.21 -11.27 7.90
C VAL A 167 -0.03 -12.16 8.27
N ASP A 168 -0.28 -13.46 8.38
CA ASP A 168 0.73 -14.50 8.55
C ASP A 168 1.81 -14.43 7.44
N PRO A 169 3.11 -14.67 7.74
CA PRO A 169 4.20 -14.52 6.76
C PRO A 169 4.04 -15.34 5.47
N VAL A 170 3.48 -16.56 5.55
CA VAL A 170 3.27 -17.41 4.36
C VAL A 170 2.15 -16.84 3.48
N VAL A 171 1.04 -16.47 4.12
CA VAL A 171 -0.11 -15.84 3.45
C VAL A 171 0.24 -14.46 2.91
N ARG A 172 1.08 -13.70 3.64
CA ARG A 172 1.57 -12.38 3.23
C ARG A 172 2.27 -12.44 1.88
N ARG A 173 3.22 -13.38 1.69
CA ARG A 173 3.94 -13.53 0.42
C ARG A 173 2.98 -13.78 -0.75
N GLY A 174 2.04 -14.70 -0.61
CA GLY A 174 1.04 -14.96 -1.65
C GLY A 174 0.20 -13.72 -1.98
N LEU A 175 -0.20 -12.93 -0.97
CA LEU A 175 -0.95 -11.69 -1.20
C LEU A 175 -0.11 -10.60 -1.89
N GLN A 176 1.19 -10.52 -1.57
CA GLN A 176 2.12 -9.61 -2.24
C GLN A 176 2.27 -9.98 -3.72
N GLU A 177 2.46 -11.26 -4.04
CA GLU A 177 2.54 -11.76 -5.42
C GLU A 177 1.24 -11.48 -6.20
N GLU A 178 0.08 -11.64 -5.56
CA GLU A 178 -1.22 -11.32 -6.16
C GLU A 178 -1.36 -9.81 -6.46
N ILE A 179 -0.88 -8.94 -5.58
CA ILE A 179 -0.90 -7.47 -5.81
C ILE A 179 0.04 -7.08 -6.95
N LEU A 180 1.23 -7.68 -7.05
CA LEU A 180 2.15 -7.47 -8.17
C LEU A 180 1.52 -7.89 -9.49
N ALA A 181 0.99 -9.12 -9.57
CA ALA A 181 0.32 -9.61 -10.77
C ALA A 181 -0.91 -8.77 -11.16
N LEU A 182 -1.61 -8.22 -10.18
CA LEU A 182 -2.72 -7.31 -10.39
C LEU A 182 -2.24 -5.97 -10.96
N GLN A 183 -1.16 -5.41 -10.45
CA GLN A 183 -0.57 -4.16 -10.92
C GLN A 183 -0.08 -4.28 -12.38
N GLU A 184 0.61 -5.38 -12.72
CA GLU A 184 1.03 -5.66 -14.10
C GLU A 184 -0.14 -5.71 -15.09
N ARG A 185 -1.30 -6.22 -14.65
CA ARG A 185 -2.50 -6.38 -15.51
C ARG A 185 -3.34 -5.12 -15.62
N MET A 186 -3.42 -4.32 -14.56
CA MET A 186 -4.39 -3.24 -14.44
C MET A 186 -3.76 -1.84 -14.46
N ALA A 187 -2.45 -1.72 -14.29
CA ALA A 187 -1.69 -0.47 -14.26
C ALA A 187 -2.36 0.63 -13.39
N LYS A 188 -2.83 0.25 -12.19
CA LYS A 188 -3.48 1.18 -11.25
C LYS A 188 -2.45 2.10 -10.61
N THR A 189 -2.85 3.31 -10.26
CA THR A 189 -2.03 4.17 -9.41
C THR A 189 -2.20 3.72 -7.95
N ILE A 190 -1.14 3.16 -7.37
CA ILE A 190 -1.17 2.66 -5.99
C ILE A 190 -0.34 3.59 -5.10
N LEU A 191 -0.94 4.06 -4.01
CA LEU A 191 -0.21 4.67 -2.91
C LEU A 191 -0.36 3.77 -1.69
N MET A 192 0.74 3.16 -1.28
CA MET A 192 0.80 2.26 -0.13
C MET A 192 1.60 2.89 1.00
N VAL A 193 1.22 2.63 2.23
CA VAL A 193 2.04 2.92 3.41
C VAL A 193 2.35 1.64 4.15
N THR A 194 3.59 1.52 4.60
CA THR A 194 4.08 0.39 5.40
C THR A 194 5.19 0.85 6.36
N HIS A 195 5.48 0.04 7.36
CA HIS A 195 6.68 0.20 8.19
C HIS A 195 7.77 -0.81 7.81
N ASP A 196 7.49 -1.70 6.87
CA ASP A 196 8.38 -2.77 6.42
C ASP A 196 9.08 -2.36 5.11
N ILE A 197 10.42 -2.25 5.16
CA ILE A 197 11.23 -1.87 4.01
C ILE A 197 11.27 -2.97 2.94
N ASP A 198 11.13 -4.24 3.32
CA ASP A 198 11.10 -5.36 2.37
C ASP A 198 9.81 -5.31 1.53
N GLU A 199 8.68 -4.95 2.14
CA GLU A 199 7.43 -4.70 1.42
C GLU A 199 7.58 -3.52 0.44
N ALA A 200 8.22 -2.43 0.90
CA ALA A 200 8.42 -1.26 0.05
C ALA A 200 9.31 -1.56 -1.16
N PHE A 201 10.36 -2.36 -0.97
CA PHE A 201 11.27 -2.75 -2.05
C PHE A 201 10.68 -3.78 -3.00
N LEU A 202 9.80 -4.65 -2.50
CA LEU A 202 9.14 -5.66 -3.33
C LEU A 202 8.04 -5.06 -4.22
N LEU A 203 7.29 -4.10 -3.71
CA LEU A 203 6.04 -3.64 -4.34
C LEU A 203 6.15 -2.26 -4.97
N GLY A 204 7.12 -1.44 -4.57
CA GLY A 204 7.22 -0.05 -4.99
C GLY A 204 8.03 0.13 -6.26
N ASP A 205 7.47 0.82 -7.24
CA ASP A 205 8.23 1.42 -8.33
C ASP A 205 9.01 2.64 -7.81
N THR A 206 8.40 3.37 -6.88
CA THR A 206 9.01 4.49 -6.16
C THR A 206 8.83 4.31 -4.66
N VAL A 207 9.91 4.37 -3.93
CA VAL A 207 9.93 4.35 -2.47
C VAL A 207 10.20 5.75 -1.93
N VAL A 208 9.44 6.16 -0.93
CA VAL A 208 9.63 7.43 -0.20
C VAL A 208 9.85 7.09 1.25
N LEU A 209 11.09 7.19 1.72
CA LEU A 209 11.42 7.01 3.11
C LEU A 209 11.13 8.30 3.89
N LEU A 210 10.29 8.17 4.90
CA LEU A 210 9.85 9.26 5.74
C LEU A 210 10.48 9.17 7.15
N GLY A 211 11.01 10.30 7.60
CA GLY A 211 11.39 10.56 8.97
C GLY A 211 10.26 11.20 9.76
N GLU A 212 10.60 11.85 10.90
CA GLU A 212 9.65 12.56 11.74
C GLU A 212 8.90 13.65 10.98
N GLN A 213 7.61 13.86 11.32
CA GLN A 213 6.73 14.86 10.71
C GLN A 213 6.55 14.70 9.19
N ALA A 214 6.70 13.48 8.70
CA ALA A 214 6.69 13.12 7.28
C ALA A 214 7.81 13.80 6.46
N ARG A 215 8.94 14.17 7.08
CA ARG A 215 10.09 14.67 6.35
C ARG A 215 10.64 13.60 5.41
N ILE A 216 10.82 13.94 4.15
CA ILE A 216 11.42 13.03 3.18
C ILE A 216 12.91 12.87 3.49
N GLU A 217 13.35 11.64 3.75
CA GLU A 217 14.75 11.28 3.92
C GLU A 217 15.39 10.86 2.60
N GLN A 218 14.66 10.10 1.77
CA GLN A 218 15.05 9.74 0.40
C GLN A 218 13.81 9.38 -0.43
N VAL A 219 13.90 9.65 -1.73
CA VAL A 219 12.96 9.19 -2.77
C VAL A 219 13.76 8.55 -3.88
N GLY A 220 13.31 7.41 -4.39
CA GLY A 220 13.93 6.75 -5.54
C GLY A 220 13.39 5.33 -5.75
N ALA A 221 13.95 4.65 -6.72
CA ALA A 221 13.72 3.23 -6.93
C ALA A 221 14.37 2.40 -5.80
N PRO A 222 13.89 1.18 -5.51
CA PRO A 222 14.44 0.32 -4.45
C PRO A 222 15.96 0.14 -4.48
N GLU A 223 16.53 -0.03 -5.67
CA GLU A 223 17.97 -0.19 -5.85
C GLU A 223 18.80 1.02 -5.43
N GLU A 224 18.26 2.23 -5.56
CA GLU A 224 18.96 3.46 -5.15
C GLU A 224 19.17 3.53 -3.64
N PHE A 225 18.24 2.98 -2.85
CA PHE A 225 18.37 2.89 -1.40
C PHE A 225 19.49 1.96 -0.94
N LEU A 226 19.82 0.97 -1.75
CA LEU A 226 20.87 -0.02 -1.46
C LEU A 226 22.23 0.44 -1.99
N THR A 227 22.27 1.08 -3.17
CA THR A 227 23.50 1.49 -3.87
C THR A 227 23.98 2.88 -3.50
N ALA A 228 23.05 3.81 -3.25
CA ALA A 228 23.30 5.23 -3.00
C ALA A 228 22.41 5.80 -1.88
N PRO A 229 22.47 5.27 -0.64
CA PRO A 229 21.70 5.81 0.48
C PRO A 229 22.10 7.26 0.76
N ALA A 230 21.09 8.16 0.82
CA ALA A 230 21.29 9.60 0.92
C ALA A 230 21.98 10.05 2.22
N ASN A 231 21.82 9.29 3.31
CA ASN A 231 22.43 9.57 4.61
C ASN A 231 22.51 8.29 5.46
N GLU A 232 23.13 8.40 6.65
CA GLU A 232 23.30 7.28 7.56
C GLU A 232 21.96 6.72 8.07
N ARG A 233 20.97 7.58 8.33
CA ARG A 233 19.64 7.15 8.77
C ARG A 233 18.95 6.27 7.71
N VAL A 234 19.09 6.61 6.43
CA VAL A 234 18.61 5.78 5.32
C VAL A 234 19.33 4.45 5.30
N ARG A 235 20.66 4.44 5.43
CA ARG A 235 21.49 3.23 5.46
C ARG A 235 21.11 2.28 6.60
N GLU A 236 20.91 2.82 7.79
CA GLU A 236 20.48 2.06 8.96
C GLU A 236 19.07 1.50 8.78
N PHE A 237 18.11 2.32 8.34
CA PHE A 237 16.71 1.91 8.17
C PHE A 237 16.56 0.83 7.11
N THR A 238 17.27 0.95 5.99
CA THR A 238 17.25 -0.05 4.92
C THR A 238 18.04 -1.31 5.26
N GLY A 239 18.93 -1.24 6.24
CA GLY A 239 19.86 -2.32 6.54
C GLY A 239 20.80 -2.61 5.36
N ALA A 240 21.11 -1.62 4.53
CA ALA A 240 21.89 -1.75 3.29
C ALA A 240 23.21 -2.51 3.50
N GLU A 241 23.87 -2.27 4.63
CA GLU A 241 25.10 -3.00 4.97
C GLU A 241 24.90 -4.50 5.16
N GLY A 242 23.79 -4.91 5.79
CA GLY A 242 23.46 -6.33 6.00
C GLY A 242 22.97 -7.04 4.74
N ARG A 243 22.53 -6.28 3.74
CA ARG A 243 21.98 -6.76 2.46
C ARG A 243 23.06 -6.88 1.37
N ALA A 244 24.29 -6.40 1.62
CA ALA A 244 25.38 -6.54 0.66
C ALA A 244 25.69 -8.03 0.45
N LEU A 245 25.52 -8.45 -0.80
CA LEU A 245 25.79 -9.81 -1.26
C LEU A 245 27.00 -9.80 -2.17
N ARG A 246 27.75 -10.91 -2.20
CA ARG A 246 28.84 -11.13 -3.16
C ARG A 246 28.69 -12.50 -3.77
N VAL A 247 29.28 -12.67 -4.95
CA VAL A 247 29.35 -13.97 -5.62
C VAL A 247 30.64 -14.65 -5.20
N GLU A 248 30.55 -15.90 -4.76
CA GLU A 248 31.69 -16.76 -4.48
C GLU A 248 31.55 -18.06 -5.26
N THR A 249 32.65 -18.52 -5.89
CA THR A 249 32.69 -19.85 -6.53
C THR A 249 33.11 -20.88 -5.50
N ARG A 250 32.26 -21.87 -5.22
CA ARG A 250 32.58 -23.05 -4.38
C ARG A 250 32.19 -24.32 -5.12
N ASP A 251 33.14 -25.24 -5.23
CA ASP A 251 32.92 -26.53 -5.92
C ASP A 251 32.41 -26.40 -7.35
N GLY A 252 32.85 -25.35 -8.08
CA GLY A 252 32.44 -25.10 -9.46
C GLY A 252 31.05 -24.50 -9.62
N ARG A 253 30.40 -24.10 -8.51
CA ARG A 253 29.09 -23.42 -8.51
C ARG A 253 29.24 -21.98 -8.03
N GLU A 254 28.53 -21.07 -8.68
CA GLU A 254 28.46 -19.68 -8.24
C GLU A 254 27.40 -19.53 -7.16
N LEU A 255 27.79 -19.10 -5.98
CA LEU A 255 26.95 -18.93 -4.82
C LEU A 255 26.85 -17.44 -4.47
N VAL A 256 25.65 -16.99 -4.18
CA VAL A 256 25.41 -15.66 -3.59
C VAL A 256 25.56 -15.79 -2.08
N VAL A 257 26.53 -15.07 -1.50
CA VAL A 257 26.82 -15.12 -0.07
C VAL A 257 26.68 -13.76 0.58
N ASP A 258 26.29 -13.74 1.85
CA ASP A 258 26.26 -12.52 2.66
C ASP A 258 27.66 -12.14 3.16
N ARG A 259 27.79 -10.99 3.82
CA ARG A 259 29.06 -10.52 4.41
C ARG A 259 29.70 -11.50 5.40
N ARG A 260 28.89 -12.40 5.99
CA ARG A 260 29.36 -13.44 6.92
C ARG A 260 29.70 -14.76 6.21
N GLY A 261 29.69 -14.78 4.86
CA GLY A 261 29.99 -15.96 4.05
C GLY A 261 28.87 -17.01 4.06
N ARG A 262 27.67 -16.69 4.55
CA ARG A 262 26.53 -17.62 4.53
C ARG A 262 25.86 -17.58 3.17
N VAL A 263 25.59 -18.77 2.61
CA VAL A 263 24.90 -18.91 1.32
C VAL A 263 23.46 -18.37 1.43
N ARG A 264 23.08 -17.53 0.49
CA ARG A 264 21.75 -16.92 0.35
C ARG A 264 21.03 -17.39 -0.89
N GLY A 265 21.76 -17.88 -1.89
CA GLY A 265 21.23 -18.41 -3.14
C GLY A 265 22.33 -19.00 -4.00
N VAL A 266 21.93 -19.57 -5.12
CA VAL A 266 22.80 -20.09 -6.20
C VAL A 266 22.49 -19.28 -7.44
N LEU A 267 23.51 -18.86 -8.19
CA LEU A 267 23.32 -18.30 -9.53
C LEU A 267 23.16 -19.47 -10.51
N GLU A 268 22.07 -19.47 -11.26
CA GLU A 268 21.79 -20.43 -12.33
C GLU A 268 22.29 -19.90 -13.67
#